data_39ad47e8b94f4f71efab281fd274287d
#
_entry.id   39ad47e8b94f4f71efab281fd274287d
#
_cell.length_a   1.000
_cell.length_b   1.000
_cell.length_c   1.000
_cell.angle_alpha   90.00
_cell.angle_beta   90.00
_cell.angle_gamma   90.00
#
_symmetry.space_group_name_H-M   'P 1'
#
loop_
_entity.id
_entity.type
_entity.pdbx_description
1 polymer ?
#
loop_
_entity_poly.entity_id
_entity_poly.type
_entity_poly.pdbx_seq_one_letter_code
_entity_poly.pdbx_strand_id
1 'polypeptide(L)'
;LPFSEEVGGFGGTAVETMIMMEEFGKGLVVEPYVSTVIMAGSIIEAGGSAEHKEGVLAEIMAGTKMAAVAYVEPQARFNLADVTTTASSQGGGFVINGFKGVVMGGPSADVLVVPARTSGDQRDEKGLTIFLVDAASPGISKRDYPTIDGGRASEITFENVEVAETAVLGEVDNGLTLLEAGINNGILAV
;
A
#
# COMPACT_ATOMS: atom_id res chain seq x y z
N LEU A 1 -17.19 0.13 -0.39
CA LEU A 1 -17.99 0.29 -1.62
C LEU A 1 -17.32 -0.33 -2.85
N PRO A 2 -16.01 -0.08 -3.15
CA PRO A 2 -15.40 -0.53 -4.40
C PRO A 2 -15.07 -2.04 -4.44
N PHE A 3 -15.08 -2.72 -3.30
CA PHE A 3 -14.71 -4.14 -3.24
C PHE A 3 -15.80 -5.05 -3.79
N SER A 4 -15.40 -6.19 -4.35
CA SER A 4 -16.30 -7.18 -4.92
C SER A 4 -17.20 -7.84 -3.86
N GLU A 5 -18.34 -8.38 -4.30
CA GLU A 5 -19.25 -9.13 -3.43
C GLU A 5 -18.59 -10.41 -2.88
N GLU A 6 -17.62 -10.97 -3.60
CA GLU A 6 -16.89 -12.18 -3.19
C GLU A 6 -16.11 -12.00 -1.88
N VAL A 7 -15.64 -10.76 -1.62
CA VAL A 7 -14.93 -10.41 -0.37
C VAL A 7 -15.83 -9.69 0.63
N GLY A 8 -17.14 -9.65 0.38
CA GLY A 8 -18.13 -8.99 1.25
C GLY A 8 -18.33 -7.50 0.98
N GLY A 9 -17.84 -7.00 -0.14
CA GLY A 9 -18.08 -5.63 -0.60
C GLY A 9 -19.45 -5.49 -1.31
N PHE A 10 -19.69 -4.32 -1.91
CA PHE A 10 -20.92 -4.02 -2.65
C PHE A 10 -20.75 -4.12 -4.17
N GLY A 11 -19.57 -4.51 -4.66
CA GLY A 11 -19.29 -4.59 -6.10
C GLY A 11 -19.37 -3.24 -6.83
N GLY A 12 -19.13 -2.14 -6.10
CA GLY A 12 -19.16 -0.80 -6.69
C GLY A 12 -18.07 -0.63 -7.75
N THR A 13 -18.43 0.05 -8.84
CA THR A 13 -17.55 0.31 -9.97
C THR A 13 -16.76 1.61 -9.79
N ALA A 14 -15.94 1.95 -10.77
CA ALA A 14 -15.26 3.23 -10.83
C ALA A 14 -16.25 4.43 -10.82
N VAL A 15 -17.49 4.24 -11.33
CA VAL A 15 -18.50 5.31 -11.37
C VAL A 15 -18.98 5.65 -9.96
N GLU A 16 -19.32 4.66 -9.14
CA GLU A 16 -19.74 4.88 -7.75
C GLU A 16 -18.61 5.47 -6.93
N THR A 17 -17.36 5.02 -7.16
CA THR A 17 -16.17 5.59 -6.52
C THR A 17 -16.00 7.06 -6.91
N MET A 18 -16.11 7.41 -8.19
CA MET A 18 -16.02 8.79 -8.68
C MET A 18 -17.07 9.69 -8.03
N ILE A 19 -18.34 9.26 -8.00
CA ILE A 19 -19.43 10.04 -7.39
C ILE A 19 -19.16 10.30 -5.92
N MET A 20 -18.71 9.28 -5.19
CA MET A 20 -18.42 9.41 -3.77
C MET A 20 -17.22 10.34 -3.53
N MET A 21 -16.17 10.24 -4.33
CA MET A 21 -14.98 11.09 -4.20
C MET A 21 -15.28 12.55 -4.56
N GLU A 22 -16.18 12.79 -5.53
CA GLU A 22 -16.67 14.15 -5.83
C GLU A 22 -17.39 14.77 -4.61
N GLU A 23 -18.23 14.02 -3.91
CA GLU A 23 -18.88 14.49 -2.69
C GLU A 23 -17.89 14.69 -1.53
N PHE A 24 -16.87 13.81 -1.42
CA PHE A 24 -15.80 14.00 -0.45
C PHE A 24 -15.00 15.28 -0.72
N GLY A 25 -14.70 15.58 -1.98
CA GLY A 25 -14.05 16.83 -2.37
C GLY A 25 -14.90 18.05 -2.01
N LYS A 26 -16.20 18.04 -2.26
CA LYS A 26 -17.14 19.11 -1.86
C LYS A 26 -17.20 19.28 -0.34
N GLY A 27 -17.12 18.17 0.41
CA GLY A 27 -17.14 18.16 1.87
C GLY A 27 -15.79 18.42 2.53
N LEU A 28 -14.70 18.58 1.75
CA LEU A 28 -13.31 18.68 2.23
C LEU A 28 -12.95 17.56 3.22
N VAL A 29 -13.34 16.33 2.88
CA VAL A 29 -13.07 15.14 3.68
C VAL A 29 -11.58 14.83 3.68
N VAL A 30 -10.97 14.76 4.87
CA VAL A 30 -9.51 14.54 5.05
C VAL A 30 -9.17 13.14 5.55
N GLU A 31 -10.16 12.29 5.76
CA GLU A 31 -9.97 10.90 6.16
C GLU A 31 -9.15 10.14 5.10
N PRO A 32 -8.31 9.17 5.49
CA PRO A 32 -7.38 8.49 4.59
C PRO A 32 -8.08 7.45 3.68
N TYR A 33 -9.24 7.81 3.10
CA TYR A 33 -10.04 6.91 2.28
C TYR A 33 -9.31 6.51 1.00
N VAL A 34 -8.65 7.47 0.31
CA VAL A 34 -7.90 7.20 -0.91
C VAL A 34 -6.75 6.23 -0.61
N SER A 35 -5.94 6.52 0.42
CA SER A 35 -4.78 5.67 0.75
C SER A 35 -5.19 4.29 1.25
N THR A 36 -6.21 4.20 2.11
CA THR A 36 -6.60 2.95 2.75
C THR A 36 -7.51 2.10 1.86
N VAL A 37 -8.61 2.67 1.38
CA VAL A 37 -9.64 1.90 0.67
C VAL A 37 -9.31 1.78 -0.81
N ILE A 38 -9.04 2.92 -1.46
CA ILE A 38 -8.87 2.93 -2.92
C ILE A 38 -7.53 2.30 -3.33
N MET A 39 -6.42 2.74 -2.75
CA MET A 39 -5.08 2.28 -3.16
C MET A 39 -4.72 0.95 -2.47
N ALA A 40 -4.54 0.96 -1.15
CA ALA A 40 -4.09 -0.23 -0.43
C ALA A 40 -5.11 -1.37 -0.51
N GLY A 41 -6.40 -1.06 -0.32
CA GLY A 41 -7.48 -2.04 -0.38
C GLY A 41 -7.57 -2.74 -1.74
N SER A 42 -7.46 -2.00 -2.85
CA SER A 42 -7.48 -2.62 -4.20
C SER A 42 -6.26 -3.50 -4.46
N ILE A 43 -5.07 -3.13 -3.97
CA ILE A 43 -3.87 -3.96 -4.06
C ILE A 43 -4.06 -5.26 -3.26
N ILE A 44 -4.61 -5.16 -2.04
CA ILE A 44 -4.87 -6.33 -1.19
C ILE A 44 -5.96 -7.22 -1.81
N GLU A 45 -7.02 -6.65 -2.36
CA GLU A 45 -8.06 -7.41 -3.04
C GLU A 45 -7.50 -8.18 -4.26
N ALA A 46 -6.71 -7.52 -5.09
CA ALA A 46 -6.18 -8.11 -6.32
C ALA A 46 -5.06 -9.12 -6.07
N GLY A 47 -4.14 -8.81 -5.14
CA GLY A 47 -2.93 -9.61 -4.91
C GLY A 47 -2.95 -10.46 -3.63
N GLY A 48 -3.88 -10.21 -2.72
CA GLY A 48 -3.93 -10.90 -1.43
C GLY A 48 -4.41 -12.34 -1.52
N SER A 49 -3.87 -13.20 -0.66
CA SER A 49 -4.39 -14.55 -0.42
C SER A 49 -5.79 -14.51 0.20
N ALA A 50 -6.45 -15.66 0.30
CA ALA A 50 -7.73 -15.76 1.01
C ALA A 50 -7.61 -15.23 2.46
N GLU A 51 -6.53 -15.55 3.16
CA GLU A 51 -6.27 -15.09 4.52
C GLU A 51 -6.14 -13.55 4.59
N HIS A 52 -5.46 -12.91 3.63
CA HIS A 52 -5.39 -11.45 3.55
C HIS A 52 -6.76 -10.81 3.33
N LYS A 53 -7.60 -11.43 2.49
CA LYS A 53 -8.94 -10.91 2.17
C LYS A 53 -9.92 -11.08 3.33
N GLU A 54 -9.94 -12.27 3.94
CA GLU A 54 -10.81 -12.57 5.08
C GLU A 54 -10.37 -11.86 6.37
N GLY A 55 -9.08 -11.56 6.51
CA GLY A 55 -8.53 -10.82 7.63
C GLY A 55 -8.45 -9.32 7.35
N VAL A 56 -7.34 -8.87 6.79
CA VAL A 56 -7.00 -7.44 6.66
C VAL A 56 -8.01 -6.66 5.83
N LEU A 57 -8.45 -7.19 4.68
CA LEU A 57 -9.41 -6.48 3.83
C LEU A 57 -10.79 -6.37 4.50
N ALA A 58 -11.23 -7.41 5.20
CA ALA A 58 -12.49 -7.37 5.96
C ALA A 58 -12.43 -6.33 7.09
N GLU A 59 -11.31 -6.20 7.79
CA GLU A 59 -11.12 -5.18 8.83
C GLU A 59 -11.07 -3.76 8.25
N ILE A 60 -10.48 -3.57 7.05
CA ILE A 60 -10.54 -2.29 6.32
C ILE A 60 -11.99 -1.94 5.97
N MET A 61 -12.76 -2.89 5.46
CA MET A 61 -14.19 -2.67 5.15
C MET A 61 -15.02 -2.34 6.40
N ALA A 62 -14.69 -2.94 7.52
CA ALA A 62 -15.31 -2.65 8.82
C ALA A 62 -14.88 -1.30 9.42
N GLY A 63 -13.84 -0.65 8.87
CA GLY A 63 -13.28 0.59 9.41
C GLY A 63 -12.47 0.40 10.69
N THR A 64 -12.07 -0.82 11.01
CA THR A 64 -11.29 -1.17 12.21
C THR A 64 -9.79 -1.27 11.95
N LYS A 65 -9.37 -1.22 10.68
CA LYS A 65 -7.96 -1.24 10.29
C LYS A 65 -7.70 -0.22 9.18
N MET A 66 -6.60 0.51 9.29
CA MET A 66 -6.13 1.45 8.29
C MET A 66 -4.91 0.90 7.56
N ALA A 67 -4.83 1.16 6.26
CA ALA A 67 -3.71 0.76 5.44
C ALA A 67 -3.13 1.95 4.67
N ALA A 68 -1.84 1.90 4.35
CA ALA A 68 -1.20 2.89 3.49
C ALA A 68 -0.25 2.21 2.51
N VAL A 69 -0.10 2.80 1.31
CA VAL A 69 0.86 2.32 0.31
C VAL A 69 2.15 3.11 0.43
N ALA A 70 3.22 2.44 0.86
CA ALA A 70 4.53 3.02 1.07
C ALA A 70 5.40 2.86 -0.20
N TYR A 71 5.09 3.59 -1.29
CA TYR A 71 5.73 3.40 -2.59
C TYR A 71 6.72 4.51 -2.97
N VAL A 72 6.52 5.73 -2.47
CA VAL A 72 7.33 6.89 -2.86
C VAL A 72 8.74 6.80 -2.30
N GLU A 73 9.74 6.89 -3.17
CA GLU A 73 11.15 7.04 -2.77
C GLU A 73 11.73 8.34 -3.37
N PRO A 74 12.65 9.03 -2.69
CA PRO A 74 13.11 10.36 -3.10
C PRO A 74 13.69 10.44 -4.52
N GLN A 75 14.40 9.39 -4.98
CA GLN A 75 15.01 9.33 -6.30
C GLN A 75 14.01 8.97 -7.41
N ALA A 76 12.92 8.27 -7.04
CA ALA A 76 12.00 7.67 -8.01
C ALA A 76 11.13 8.70 -8.72
N ARG A 77 10.77 9.80 -8.07
CA ARG A 77 9.78 10.76 -8.55
C ARG A 77 8.47 10.05 -8.92
N PHE A 78 8.18 9.91 -10.23
CA PHE A 78 6.96 9.27 -10.74
C PHE A 78 7.21 7.88 -11.36
N ASN A 79 8.46 7.37 -11.32
CA ASN A 79 8.78 6.05 -11.84
C ASN A 79 8.58 4.99 -10.76
N LEU A 80 7.49 4.23 -10.85
CA LEU A 80 7.14 3.18 -9.87
C LEU A 80 8.11 1.99 -9.89
N ALA A 81 8.88 1.79 -10.97
CA ALA A 81 9.91 0.76 -11.04
C ALA A 81 11.22 1.18 -10.36
N ASP A 82 11.45 2.49 -10.12
CA ASP A 82 12.69 3.00 -9.50
C ASP A 82 12.63 2.81 -7.96
N VAL A 83 12.98 1.60 -7.51
CA VAL A 83 12.90 1.20 -6.10
C VAL A 83 14.26 0.76 -5.58
N THR A 84 14.76 1.45 -4.54
CA THR A 84 16.00 1.14 -3.82
C THR A 84 15.77 0.38 -2.51
N THR A 85 14.54 0.40 -1.97
CA THR A 85 14.17 -0.47 -0.85
C THR A 85 14.31 -1.93 -1.28
N THR A 86 15.06 -2.72 -0.53
CA THR A 86 15.37 -4.11 -0.84
C THR A 86 14.61 -5.07 0.06
N ALA A 87 14.34 -6.27 -0.45
CA ALA A 87 13.86 -7.41 0.34
C ALA A 87 14.70 -8.65 0.00
N SER A 88 15.51 -9.09 0.95
CA SER A 88 16.36 -10.25 0.79
C SER A 88 15.70 -11.49 1.38
N SER A 89 15.69 -12.61 0.63
CA SER A 89 15.14 -13.88 1.13
C SER A 89 15.99 -14.41 2.30
N GLN A 90 15.36 -14.73 3.42
CA GLN A 90 16.02 -15.25 4.61
C GLN A 90 15.06 -16.11 5.44
N GLY A 91 15.48 -17.32 5.79
CA GLY A 91 14.79 -18.15 6.79
C GLY A 91 13.36 -18.57 6.45
N GLY A 92 12.96 -18.60 5.17
CA GLY A 92 11.57 -18.89 4.76
C GLY A 92 10.67 -17.64 4.72
N GLY A 93 11.26 -16.47 4.73
CA GLY A 93 10.61 -15.17 4.57
C GLY A 93 11.56 -14.17 3.91
N PHE A 94 11.37 -12.89 4.21
CA PHE A 94 12.19 -11.81 3.68
C PHE A 94 12.60 -10.83 4.77
N VAL A 95 13.70 -10.12 4.53
CA VAL A 95 14.18 -9.00 5.37
C VAL A 95 14.17 -7.74 4.53
N ILE A 96 13.37 -6.75 4.93
CA ILE A 96 13.19 -5.49 4.22
C ILE A 96 14.12 -4.43 4.80
N ASN A 97 14.84 -3.73 3.93
CA ASN A 97 15.67 -2.57 4.28
C ASN A 97 15.45 -1.45 3.27
N GLY A 98 15.25 -0.22 3.74
CA GLY A 98 15.07 0.92 2.85
C GLY A 98 14.36 2.11 3.48
N PHE A 99 13.90 3.02 2.61
CA PHE A 99 13.26 4.26 3.02
C PHE A 99 12.13 4.64 2.07
N LYS A 100 11.00 5.08 2.63
CA LYS A 100 9.86 5.61 1.88
C LYS A 100 9.58 7.05 2.32
N GLY A 101 9.61 7.98 1.37
CA GLY A 101 9.67 9.42 1.65
C GLY A 101 8.33 10.07 1.96
N VAL A 102 7.27 9.68 1.28
CA VAL A 102 5.92 10.25 1.46
C VAL A 102 4.90 9.12 1.49
N VAL A 103 4.48 8.75 2.69
CA VAL A 103 3.45 7.71 2.87
C VAL A 103 2.19 8.39 3.37
N MET A 104 1.27 8.69 2.43
CA MET A 104 -0.01 9.31 2.74
C MET A 104 -0.85 8.37 3.63
N GLY A 105 -1.39 8.90 4.74
CA GLY A 105 -2.10 8.09 5.74
C GLY A 105 -1.17 7.25 6.63
N GLY A 106 0.15 7.31 6.43
CA GLY A 106 1.15 6.55 7.20
C GLY A 106 1.06 6.68 8.72
N PRO A 107 0.76 7.88 9.29
CA PRO A 107 0.61 8.04 10.74
C PRO A 107 -0.49 7.16 11.36
N SER A 108 -1.58 6.92 10.61
CA SER A 108 -2.74 6.15 11.07
C SER A 108 -2.74 4.70 10.58
N ALA A 109 -1.75 4.31 9.76
CA ALA A 109 -1.71 2.98 9.18
C ALA A 109 -1.34 1.91 10.22
N ASP A 110 -2.17 0.88 10.31
CA ASP A 110 -1.90 -0.37 11.03
C ASP A 110 -1.07 -1.32 10.17
N VAL A 111 -1.30 -1.29 8.85
CA VAL A 111 -0.55 -2.09 7.87
C VAL A 111 -0.06 -1.23 6.71
N LEU A 112 1.09 -1.61 6.18
CA LEU A 112 1.74 -0.96 5.05
C LEU A 112 1.81 -1.93 3.86
N VAL A 113 1.42 -1.45 2.68
CA VAL A 113 1.70 -2.11 1.41
C VAL A 113 3.03 -1.57 0.91
N VAL A 114 4.06 -2.42 0.89
CA VAL A 114 5.46 -2.02 0.68
C VAL A 114 6.02 -2.69 -0.57
N PRO A 115 6.24 -1.96 -1.68
CA PRO A 115 7.05 -2.46 -2.78
C PRO A 115 8.53 -2.45 -2.40
N ALA A 116 9.21 -3.59 -2.63
CA ALA A 116 10.63 -3.73 -2.41
C ALA A 116 11.29 -4.55 -3.51
N ARG A 117 12.57 -4.31 -3.77
CA ARG A 117 13.38 -4.99 -4.76
C ARG A 117 13.85 -6.34 -4.22
N THR A 118 13.42 -7.42 -4.82
CA THR A 118 13.82 -8.80 -4.50
C THR A 118 14.88 -9.34 -5.46
N SER A 119 14.95 -8.81 -6.70
CA SER A 119 15.94 -9.16 -7.69
C SER A 119 16.09 -8.07 -8.76
N GLY A 120 17.06 -8.23 -9.68
CA GLY A 120 17.30 -7.29 -10.78
C GLY A 120 17.93 -5.97 -10.36
N ASP A 121 18.03 -5.04 -11.30
CA ASP A 121 18.56 -3.69 -11.08
C ASP A 121 17.45 -2.72 -10.60
N GLN A 122 17.86 -1.58 -10.05
CA GLN A 122 17.02 -0.58 -9.38
C GLN A 122 15.77 -0.17 -10.18
N ARG A 123 15.86 -0.14 -11.53
CA ARG A 123 14.80 0.34 -12.43
C ARG A 123 14.18 -0.73 -13.30
N ASP A 124 14.52 -1.99 -13.05
CA ASP A 124 13.93 -3.08 -13.81
C ASP A 124 12.43 -3.20 -13.50
N GLU A 125 11.63 -3.44 -14.52
CA GLU A 125 10.19 -3.69 -14.37
C GLU A 125 9.92 -5.01 -13.62
N LYS A 126 10.81 -5.98 -13.75
CA LYS A 126 10.80 -7.23 -12.99
C LYS A 126 11.69 -7.11 -11.74
N GLY A 127 11.47 -7.99 -10.78
CA GLY A 127 12.23 -8.04 -9.54
C GLY A 127 11.64 -7.18 -8.42
N LEU A 128 10.44 -6.62 -8.62
CA LEU A 128 9.68 -5.95 -7.58
C LEU A 128 8.70 -6.93 -6.94
N THR A 129 8.65 -6.95 -5.62
CA THR A 129 7.67 -7.73 -4.83
C THR A 129 6.91 -6.78 -3.91
N ILE A 130 5.61 -7.01 -3.77
CA ILE A 130 4.77 -6.23 -2.86
C ILE A 130 4.57 -7.01 -1.58
N PHE A 131 4.78 -6.35 -0.45
CA PHE A 131 4.63 -6.95 0.88
C PHE A 131 3.55 -6.24 1.68
N LEU A 132 2.75 -7.01 2.41
CA LEU A 132 1.85 -6.49 3.45
C LEU A 132 2.58 -6.57 4.79
N VAL A 133 2.89 -5.44 5.39
CA VAL A 133 3.75 -5.33 6.57
C VAL A 133 2.97 -4.69 7.72
N ASP A 134 3.01 -5.29 8.90
CA ASP A 134 2.48 -4.66 10.12
C ASP A 134 3.29 -3.38 10.42
N ALA A 135 2.61 -2.25 10.53
CA ALA A 135 3.25 -0.96 10.73
C ALA A 135 3.93 -0.81 12.10
N ALA A 136 3.67 -1.74 13.02
CA ALA A 136 4.31 -1.84 14.34
C ALA A 136 5.48 -2.84 14.35
N SER A 137 5.84 -3.46 13.23
CA SER A 137 6.95 -4.41 13.16
C SER A 137 8.26 -3.82 13.69
N PRO A 138 9.06 -4.61 14.42
CA PRO A 138 10.41 -4.19 14.81
C PRO A 138 11.24 -3.77 13.60
N GLY A 139 12.03 -2.70 13.75
CA GLY A 139 12.84 -2.15 12.67
C GLY A 139 12.13 -1.10 11.82
N ILE A 140 10.83 -0.83 12.04
CA ILE A 140 10.13 0.29 11.41
C ILE A 140 10.24 1.52 12.30
N SER A 141 10.70 2.64 11.71
CA SER A 141 10.65 3.95 12.34
C SER A 141 9.90 4.93 11.43
N LYS A 142 9.06 5.79 12.03
CA LYS A 142 8.22 6.77 11.34
C LYS A 142 8.55 8.17 11.78
N ARG A 143 8.61 9.11 10.83
CA ARG A 143 8.60 10.55 11.07
C ARG A 143 7.34 11.14 10.47
N ASP A 144 6.36 11.44 11.32
CA ASP A 144 5.06 11.95 10.92
C ASP A 144 5.06 13.46 10.75
N TYR A 145 4.31 13.95 9.76
CA TYR A 145 4.13 15.37 9.50
C TYR A 145 2.75 15.69 8.90
N PRO A 146 2.23 16.94 9.12
CA PRO A 146 1.01 17.39 8.46
C PRO A 146 1.27 17.73 7.00
N THR A 147 0.26 17.56 6.15
CA THR A 147 0.26 18.02 4.77
C THR A 147 -0.57 19.29 4.62
N ILE A 148 -0.37 20.05 3.53
CA ILE A 148 -1.01 21.36 3.34
C ILE A 148 -2.54 21.28 3.19
N ASP A 149 -3.04 20.13 2.76
CA ASP A 149 -4.45 19.81 2.56
C ASP A 149 -5.19 19.40 3.84
N GLY A 150 -4.52 19.45 4.99
CA GLY A 150 -5.08 19.01 6.29
C GLY A 150 -4.91 17.53 6.58
N GLY A 151 -4.38 16.76 5.65
CA GLY A 151 -4.02 15.35 5.83
C GLY A 151 -2.73 15.16 6.62
N ARG A 152 -2.23 13.93 6.65
CA ARG A 152 -0.97 13.56 7.30
C ARG A 152 -0.22 12.53 6.46
N ALA A 153 1.12 12.61 6.51
CA ALA A 153 2.00 11.66 5.88
C ALA A 153 3.15 11.27 6.83
N SER A 154 3.87 10.21 6.47
CA SER A 154 5.07 9.77 7.18
C SER A 154 6.23 9.58 6.22
N GLU A 155 7.43 9.86 6.69
CA GLU A 155 8.64 9.19 6.21
C GLU A 155 8.80 7.89 7.00
N ILE A 156 9.10 6.80 6.33
CA ILE A 156 9.23 5.49 6.97
C ILE A 156 10.57 4.86 6.60
N THR A 157 11.35 4.50 7.63
CA THR A 157 12.60 3.74 7.48
C THR A 157 12.36 2.30 7.88
N PHE A 158 12.88 1.38 7.09
CA PHE A 158 12.88 -0.06 7.35
C PHE A 158 14.32 -0.50 7.61
N GLU A 159 14.60 -1.02 8.79
CA GLU A 159 15.90 -1.53 9.22
C GLU A 159 15.76 -2.99 9.67
N ASN A 160 16.15 -3.92 8.80
CA ASN A 160 16.06 -5.37 9.03
C ASN A 160 14.65 -5.83 9.46
N VAL A 161 13.63 -5.34 8.77
CA VAL A 161 12.23 -5.71 9.05
C VAL A 161 11.97 -7.10 8.49
N GLU A 162 11.74 -8.05 9.38
CA GLU A 162 11.44 -9.44 9.02
C GLU A 162 9.95 -9.59 8.66
N VAL A 163 9.67 -10.23 7.53
CA VAL A 163 8.33 -10.57 7.08
C VAL A 163 8.27 -12.03 6.62
N ALA A 164 7.16 -12.70 6.88
CA ALA A 164 6.95 -14.07 6.42
C ALA A 164 6.75 -14.10 4.89
N GLU A 165 6.96 -15.26 4.28
CA GLU A 165 6.65 -15.47 2.86
C GLU A 165 5.15 -15.21 2.56
N THR A 166 4.29 -15.50 3.52
CA THR A 166 2.85 -15.23 3.44
C THR A 166 2.49 -13.73 3.40
N ALA A 167 3.42 -12.83 3.69
CA ALA A 167 3.21 -11.39 3.56
C ALA A 167 3.24 -10.88 2.10
N VAL A 168 3.61 -11.72 1.14
CA VAL A 168 3.67 -11.35 -0.28
C VAL A 168 2.26 -11.16 -0.83
N LEU A 169 2.04 -10.03 -1.49
CA LEU A 169 0.86 -9.75 -2.30
C LEU A 169 1.18 -9.99 -3.78
N GLY A 170 0.46 -10.88 -4.42
CA GLY A 170 0.72 -11.33 -5.79
C GLY A 170 1.88 -12.33 -5.85
N GLU A 171 2.78 -12.14 -6.79
CA GLU A 171 3.90 -13.03 -7.06
C GLU A 171 5.23 -12.32 -6.79
N VAL A 172 6.21 -13.07 -6.27
CA VAL A 172 7.59 -12.59 -6.09
C VAL A 172 8.15 -12.14 -7.45
N ASP A 173 8.87 -11.01 -7.46
CA ASP A 173 9.48 -10.40 -8.65
C ASP A 173 8.52 -9.83 -9.72
N ASN A 174 7.20 -9.93 -9.54
CA ASN A 174 6.18 -9.49 -10.51
C ASN A 174 5.18 -8.47 -9.93
N GLY A 175 5.57 -7.70 -8.91
CA GLY A 175 4.67 -6.78 -8.21
C GLY A 175 4.35 -5.46 -8.91
N LEU A 176 5.10 -5.06 -9.96
CA LEU A 176 4.95 -3.73 -10.56
C LEU A 176 3.53 -3.48 -11.11
N THR A 177 2.98 -4.42 -11.88
CA THR A 177 1.64 -4.27 -12.46
C THR A 177 0.55 -4.16 -11.39
N LEU A 178 0.72 -4.90 -10.27
CA LEU A 178 -0.19 -4.82 -9.13
C LEU A 178 -0.11 -3.44 -8.45
N LEU A 179 1.11 -2.92 -8.28
CA LEU A 179 1.33 -1.56 -7.74
C LEU A 179 0.71 -0.50 -8.64
N GLU A 180 0.98 -0.56 -9.95
CA GLU A 180 0.43 0.37 -10.94
C GLU A 180 -1.10 0.39 -10.94
N ALA A 181 -1.75 -0.76 -10.84
CA ALA A 181 -3.20 -0.84 -10.75
C ALA A 181 -3.74 -0.10 -9.53
N GLY A 182 -3.15 -0.31 -8.35
CA GLY A 182 -3.56 0.39 -7.12
C GLY A 182 -3.31 1.89 -7.18
N ILE A 183 -2.16 2.32 -7.72
CA ILE A 183 -1.85 3.75 -7.89
C ILE A 183 -2.80 4.40 -8.90
N ASN A 184 -3.09 3.75 -10.02
CA ASN A 184 -4.04 4.26 -11.02
C ASN A 184 -5.45 4.43 -10.45
N ASN A 185 -5.92 3.51 -9.60
CA ASN A 185 -7.18 3.68 -8.88
C ASN A 185 -7.16 4.93 -7.98
N GLY A 186 -6.03 5.18 -7.30
CA GLY A 186 -5.83 6.40 -6.51
C GLY A 186 -5.86 7.67 -7.36
N ILE A 187 -5.21 7.67 -8.52
CA ILE A 187 -5.20 8.82 -9.46
C ILE A 187 -6.60 9.14 -9.98
N LEU A 188 -7.41 8.11 -10.24
CA LEU A 188 -8.79 8.30 -10.70
C LEU A 188 -9.73 8.81 -9.61
N ALA A 189 -9.34 8.70 -8.35
CA ALA A 189 -10.15 9.08 -7.19
C ALA A 189 -9.90 10.53 -6.69
N VAL A 190 -8.91 11.25 -7.23
CA VAL A 190 -8.54 12.62 -6.78
C VAL A 190 -8.92 13.73 -7.77
#